data_a77939c1b95afbcaa63f6a32a0edfec1
#
_entry.id   a77939c1b95afbcaa63f6a32a0edfec1
#
_cell.length_a   1.000
_cell.length_b   1.000
_cell.length_c   1.000
_cell.angle_alpha   90.00
_cell.angle_beta   90.00
_cell.angle_gamma   90.00
#
_symmetry.space_group_name_H-M   'P 1'
#
loop_
_entity.id
_entity.type
_entity.pdbx_description
1 polymer ?
#
loop_
_entity_poly.entity_id
_entity_poly.type
_entity_poly.pdbx_seq_one_letter_code
_entity_poly.pdbx_strand_id
1 'polypeptide(L)'
;MKRYIEALCLLTVSLILNTSCLGSNDDSNTEYSNDTAIKTFSLTTVNRYVHTTSKSGKDSIYKKSLSNPVVFTIDQYQRKIYNTDSLPADCDLKHVLASISSVNNGTVVINYADKSNGDSLMYFSSTDSINYTKVKDVRVYAYDGSGFRSYELAINIHQIEDNRMIWERMSAADVPVDEDKAVWEQRVAAAGLQKFVGAYNNEGYAYDASGNMMVSNDKGLTWQEDYVPDDASLLPRDTFAFAAWPFAANDSTDYQLMIGISPLYDKACVVWRKISEHAYRSLPSKWVYLPLESFNEYYLPKMDNLNLVYYNQLPLAIGNDGKIYVSRDQGITWKTTSAYTLPLNIGTYNLTAIADDNGYLWLVGKDTGEVWRGKIIE
;
A
#
# COMPACT_ATOMS: atom_id res chain seq x y z
N MET A 1 22.17 75.20 -43.58
CA MET A 1 23.26 74.65 -42.75
C MET A 1 22.72 73.69 -41.61
N LYS A 2 21.70 74.03 -40.85
CA LYS A 2 21.21 73.15 -39.71
C LYS A 2 20.75 71.81 -40.18
N ARG A 3 20.07 71.65 -41.31
CA ARG A 3 19.57 70.38 -41.86
C ARG A 3 20.69 69.37 -42.28
N TYR A 4 21.85 69.86 -42.70
CA TYR A 4 22.98 69.07 -43.14
C TYR A 4 23.77 68.53 -41.91
N ILE A 5 23.76 69.27 -40.81
CA ILE A 5 24.41 68.86 -39.58
C ILE A 5 23.62 67.74 -38.92
N GLU A 6 22.29 67.80 -38.90
CA GLU A 6 21.40 66.74 -38.37
C GLU A 6 21.51 65.48 -39.24
N ALA A 7 21.60 65.56 -40.53
CA ALA A 7 21.79 64.43 -41.44
C ALA A 7 23.19 63.77 -41.24
N LEU A 8 24.22 64.62 -41.04
CA LEU A 8 25.59 64.14 -40.80
C LEU A 8 25.72 63.44 -39.45
N CYS A 9 25.04 63.95 -38.40
CA CYS A 9 25.00 63.28 -37.08
C CYS A 9 24.23 61.95 -37.13
N LEU A 10 23.13 61.87 -37.87
CA LEU A 10 22.39 60.61 -38.05
C LEU A 10 23.20 59.58 -38.86
N LEU A 11 23.99 60.00 -39.84
CA LEU A 11 24.84 59.07 -40.61
C LEU A 11 26.03 58.53 -39.78
N THR A 12 26.60 59.40 -38.93
CA THR A 12 27.73 58.97 -38.04
C THR A 12 27.23 58.01 -36.92
N VAL A 13 26.05 58.24 -36.38
CA VAL A 13 25.45 57.32 -35.39
C VAL A 13 25.08 55.96 -36.03
N SER A 14 24.60 55.97 -37.29
CA SER A 14 24.33 54.72 -38.03
C SER A 14 25.59 53.96 -38.41
N LEU A 15 26.72 54.62 -38.64
CA LEU A 15 28.01 53.92 -38.89
C LEU A 15 28.63 53.31 -37.63
N ILE A 16 28.38 53.90 -36.45
CA ILE A 16 28.92 53.36 -35.18
C ILE A 16 28.17 52.12 -34.74
N LEU A 17 26.89 51.96 -35.13
CA LEU A 17 26.06 50.79 -34.80
C LEU A 17 26.37 49.56 -35.67
N ASN A 18 27.13 49.69 -36.76
CA ASN A 18 27.42 48.56 -37.66
C ASN A 18 28.90 48.03 -37.55
N THR A 19 29.66 48.49 -36.60
CA THR A 19 31.03 48.00 -36.39
C THR A 19 31.17 46.97 -35.26
N SER A 20 30.02 46.45 -34.80
CA SER A 20 30.06 45.31 -33.85
C SER A 20 29.69 44.06 -34.62
N CYS A 21 30.68 43.32 -35.02
CA CYS A 21 30.75 41.92 -35.43
C CYS A 21 31.44 41.69 -36.77
N LEU A 22 32.75 41.83 -36.80
CA LEU A 22 33.62 41.06 -37.70
C LEU A 22 35.01 40.95 -37.06
N GLY A 23 35.09 40.17 -36.02
CA GLY A 23 36.29 39.57 -35.47
C GLY A 23 36.17 38.09 -35.55
N SER A 24 36.45 37.48 -36.68
CA SER A 24 36.76 36.09 -36.78
C SER A 24 38.18 35.88 -36.17
N ASN A 25 38.25 35.72 -34.87
CA ASN A 25 39.36 35.04 -34.27
C ASN A 25 38.84 33.67 -33.84
N ASP A 26 39.24 32.67 -34.60
CA ASP A 26 39.26 31.26 -34.16
C ASP A 26 40.25 31.06 -32.99
N ASP A 27 40.08 31.82 -31.94
CA ASP A 27 40.57 31.45 -30.64
C ASP A 27 39.35 30.89 -29.88
N SER A 28 39.23 29.60 -29.85
CA SER A 28 38.36 28.85 -28.95
C SER A 28 38.76 29.08 -27.50
N ASN A 29 38.75 30.31 -27.06
CA ASN A 29 38.70 30.68 -25.66
C ASN A 29 37.32 30.40 -25.16
N THR A 30 37.04 29.15 -24.90
CA THR A 30 35.91 28.76 -24.09
C THR A 30 36.17 29.37 -22.71
N GLU A 31 35.60 30.54 -22.42
CA GLU A 31 35.62 31.08 -21.06
C GLU A 31 34.87 30.09 -20.18
N TYR A 32 35.62 29.29 -19.46
CA TYR A 32 35.05 28.39 -18.48
C TYR A 32 34.52 29.22 -17.31
N SER A 33 33.19 29.19 -17.16
CA SER A 33 32.57 29.82 -16.00
C SER A 33 33.01 29.13 -14.72
N ASN A 34 33.30 29.89 -13.69
CA ASN A 34 33.55 29.39 -12.35
C ASN A 34 32.25 29.13 -11.56
N ASP A 35 31.07 29.28 -12.19
CA ASP A 35 29.81 28.95 -11.56
C ASP A 35 29.64 27.42 -11.41
N THR A 36 29.85 26.95 -10.22
CA THR A 36 29.79 25.53 -9.83
C THR A 36 28.39 25.04 -9.53
N ALA A 37 27.35 25.72 -10.05
CA ALA A 37 25.97 25.28 -9.86
C ALA A 37 25.68 24.00 -10.63
N ILE A 38 24.96 23.05 -10.00
CA ILE A 38 24.39 21.89 -10.69
C ILE A 38 23.15 22.36 -11.47
N LYS A 39 23.13 22.06 -12.77
CA LYS A 39 22.05 22.40 -13.68
C LYS A 39 20.99 21.30 -13.73
N THR A 40 21.41 20.05 -13.82
CA THR A 40 20.52 18.89 -13.88
C THR A 40 21.08 17.75 -13.05
N PHE A 41 20.18 16.99 -12.44
CA PHE A 41 20.45 15.72 -11.79
C PHE A 41 19.31 14.75 -12.08
N SER A 42 19.62 13.56 -12.54
CA SER A 42 18.62 12.51 -12.76
C SER A 42 19.23 11.13 -12.57
N LEU A 43 18.44 10.18 -12.09
CA LEU A 43 18.78 8.77 -12.08
C LEU A 43 18.24 8.13 -13.37
N THR A 44 19.12 7.53 -14.17
CA THR A 44 18.79 7.07 -15.53
C THR A 44 18.39 5.59 -15.58
N THR A 45 18.92 4.77 -14.67
CA THR A 45 18.62 3.34 -14.60
C THR A 45 18.34 2.95 -13.16
N VAL A 46 17.09 2.95 -12.80
CA VAL A 46 16.64 2.50 -11.47
C VAL A 46 15.87 1.20 -11.65
N ASN A 47 16.32 0.15 -10.99
CA ASN A 47 15.64 -1.12 -10.97
C ASN A 47 14.86 -1.29 -9.68
N ARG A 48 13.74 -1.99 -9.76
CA ARG A 48 13.00 -2.43 -8.57
C ARG A 48 12.84 -3.94 -8.58
N TYR A 49 12.77 -4.53 -7.39
CA TYR A 49 12.53 -5.95 -7.22
C TYR A 49 11.06 -6.16 -6.87
N VAL A 50 10.32 -6.76 -7.80
CA VAL A 50 8.89 -7.01 -7.63
C VAL A 50 8.70 -8.43 -7.14
N HIS A 51 8.06 -8.56 -5.98
CA HIS A 51 7.69 -9.85 -5.44
C HIS A 51 6.41 -10.36 -6.07
N THR A 52 6.33 -11.65 -6.28
CA THR A 52 5.19 -12.34 -6.85
C THR A 52 5.19 -13.79 -6.38
N THR A 53 4.06 -14.45 -6.54
CA THR A 53 3.97 -15.90 -6.26
C THR A 53 4.25 -16.67 -7.54
N SER A 54 5.20 -17.60 -7.51
CA SER A 54 5.52 -18.49 -8.64
C SER A 54 4.37 -19.46 -8.93
N LYS A 55 4.41 -20.14 -10.07
CA LYS A 55 3.43 -21.18 -10.42
C LYS A 55 3.38 -22.34 -9.42
N SER A 56 4.46 -22.55 -8.65
CA SER A 56 4.53 -23.57 -7.60
C SER A 56 4.06 -23.07 -6.24
N GLY A 57 3.54 -21.84 -6.15
CA GLY A 57 3.05 -21.25 -4.91
C GLY A 57 4.13 -20.65 -3.99
N LYS A 58 5.39 -20.62 -4.44
CA LYS A 58 6.49 -20.05 -3.65
C LYS A 58 6.71 -18.58 -3.99
N ASP A 59 7.19 -17.80 -3.03
CA ASP A 59 7.63 -16.41 -3.27
C ASP A 59 8.68 -16.38 -4.38
N SER A 60 8.55 -15.43 -5.25
CA SER A 60 9.43 -15.24 -6.40
C SER A 60 9.67 -13.75 -6.60
N ILE A 61 10.90 -13.40 -6.96
CA ILE A 61 11.30 -12.00 -7.17
C ILE A 61 11.72 -11.84 -8.64
N TYR A 62 11.20 -10.81 -9.30
CA TYR A 62 11.70 -10.44 -10.62
C TYR A 62 12.11 -8.96 -10.66
N LYS A 63 13.12 -8.68 -11.46
CA LYS A 63 13.67 -7.34 -11.66
C LYS A 63 12.87 -6.59 -12.73
N LYS A 64 12.44 -5.36 -12.42
CA LYS A 64 11.78 -4.45 -13.34
C LYS A 64 12.47 -3.10 -13.33
N SER A 65 12.87 -2.56 -14.48
CA SER A 65 13.41 -1.21 -14.59
C SER A 65 12.28 -0.19 -14.64
N LEU A 66 12.51 1.00 -14.07
CA LEU A 66 11.62 2.13 -14.26
C LEU A 66 11.69 2.60 -15.71
N SER A 67 10.51 2.98 -16.26
CA SER A 67 10.40 3.30 -17.69
C SER A 67 11.03 4.66 -18.04
N ASN A 68 11.10 5.58 -17.09
CA ASN A 68 11.56 6.94 -17.28
C ASN A 68 12.67 7.30 -16.29
N PRO A 69 13.61 8.18 -16.67
CA PRO A 69 14.57 8.75 -15.73
C PRO A 69 13.86 9.47 -14.59
N VAL A 70 14.40 9.31 -13.39
CA VAL A 70 13.90 10.03 -12.21
C VAL A 70 14.57 11.38 -12.13
N VAL A 71 13.78 12.44 -12.29
CA VAL A 71 14.24 13.83 -12.27
C VAL A 71 14.13 14.40 -10.86
N PHE A 72 15.11 15.19 -10.48
CA PHE A 72 15.25 15.78 -9.15
C PHE A 72 15.09 17.29 -9.20
N THR A 73 14.58 17.86 -8.14
CA THR A 73 14.60 19.29 -7.85
C THR A 73 15.94 19.67 -7.26
N ILE A 74 16.54 20.76 -7.76
CA ILE A 74 17.83 21.27 -7.28
C ILE A 74 17.57 22.62 -6.63
N ASP A 75 17.62 22.66 -5.31
CA ASP A 75 17.55 23.90 -4.53
C ASP A 75 18.94 24.54 -4.45
N GLN A 76 19.13 25.58 -5.25
CA GLN A 76 20.41 26.31 -5.31
C GLN A 76 20.70 27.09 -4.02
N TYR A 77 19.68 27.53 -3.32
CA TYR A 77 19.82 28.30 -2.09
C TYR A 77 20.19 27.42 -0.90
N GLN A 78 19.43 26.33 -0.68
CA GLN A 78 19.71 25.35 0.38
C GLN A 78 20.83 24.39 0.00
N ARG A 79 21.27 24.38 -1.27
CA ARG A 79 22.25 23.43 -1.82
C ARG A 79 21.83 21.99 -1.60
N LYS A 80 20.59 21.68 -1.99
CA LYS A 80 19.96 20.37 -1.81
C LYS A 80 19.41 19.85 -3.11
N ILE A 81 19.59 18.53 -3.35
CA ILE A 81 19.03 17.81 -4.48
C ILE A 81 18.06 16.77 -3.91
N TYR A 82 16.81 16.80 -4.36
CA TYR A 82 15.79 15.87 -3.86
C TYR A 82 14.72 15.58 -4.92
N ASN A 83 14.10 14.42 -4.84
CA ASN A 83 12.92 14.10 -5.63
C ASN A 83 11.65 14.49 -4.86
N THR A 84 10.76 15.22 -5.52
CA THR A 84 9.47 15.66 -4.95
C THR A 84 8.54 14.47 -4.79
N ASP A 85 8.45 13.63 -5.83
CA ASP A 85 7.68 12.38 -5.80
C ASP A 85 8.59 11.26 -5.34
N SER A 86 8.20 10.52 -4.30
CA SER A 86 8.96 9.38 -3.81
C SER A 86 9.10 8.30 -4.89
N LEU A 87 10.28 7.71 -4.98
CA LEU A 87 10.48 6.52 -5.80
C LEU A 87 9.60 5.38 -5.30
N PRO A 88 9.14 4.50 -6.18
CA PRO A 88 8.50 3.27 -5.74
C PRO A 88 9.40 2.54 -4.75
N ALA A 89 8.80 1.91 -3.79
CA ALA A 89 9.52 1.04 -2.90
C ALA A 89 10.16 -0.14 -3.69
N ASP A 90 11.00 -0.92 -3.05
CA ASP A 90 11.81 -1.99 -3.66
C ASP A 90 12.75 -1.51 -4.78
N CYS A 91 13.01 -0.19 -4.89
CA CYS A 91 14.01 0.33 -5.79
C CYS A 91 15.43 0.04 -5.28
N ASP A 92 16.25 -0.53 -6.16
CA ASP A 92 17.67 -0.73 -5.89
C ASP A 92 18.43 0.57 -6.09
N LEU A 93 18.85 1.20 -5.00
CA LEU A 93 19.72 2.39 -5.02
C LEU A 93 21.22 2.03 -4.93
N LYS A 94 21.58 0.75 -4.85
CA LYS A 94 22.98 0.33 -4.74
C LYS A 94 23.68 0.27 -6.09
N HIS A 95 22.91 0.14 -7.18
CA HIS A 95 23.45 -0.07 -8.53
C HIS A 95 22.72 0.83 -9.54
N VAL A 96 22.96 2.14 -9.47
CA VAL A 96 22.20 3.12 -10.25
C VAL A 96 23.12 3.96 -11.13
N LEU A 97 22.75 4.12 -12.38
CA LEU A 97 23.35 5.09 -13.29
C LEU A 97 22.66 6.45 -13.16
N ALA A 98 23.43 7.53 -13.27
CA ALA A 98 22.93 8.89 -13.19
C ALA A 98 23.44 9.77 -14.32
N SER A 99 22.75 10.90 -14.51
CA SER A 99 23.23 12.00 -15.35
C SER A 99 23.27 13.27 -14.50
N ILE A 100 24.43 13.92 -14.47
CA ILE A 100 24.65 15.16 -13.74
C ILE A 100 25.29 16.17 -14.68
N SER A 101 24.76 17.38 -14.75
CA SER A 101 25.38 18.47 -15.46
C SER A 101 25.51 19.70 -14.57
N SER A 102 26.62 20.41 -14.70
CA SER A 102 26.90 21.68 -14.03
C SER A 102 26.92 22.86 -15.01
N VAL A 103 26.79 24.06 -14.50
CA VAL A 103 26.82 25.28 -15.34
C VAL A 103 28.19 25.47 -15.96
N ASN A 104 29.27 25.20 -15.22
CA ASN A 104 30.65 25.37 -15.69
C ASN A 104 31.20 24.14 -16.44
N ASN A 105 30.42 23.04 -16.58
CA ASN A 105 30.92 21.73 -17.05
C ASN A 105 32.16 21.25 -16.29
N GLY A 106 32.35 21.70 -15.05
CA GLY A 106 33.51 21.36 -14.20
C GLY A 106 33.40 19.93 -13.67
N THR A 107 34.51 19.53 -13.01
CA THR A 107 34.61 18.20 -12.43
C THR A 107 33.55 17.96 -11.36
N VAL A 108 32.74 16.92 -11.54
CA VAL A 108 31.76 16.45 -10.56
C VAL A 108 32.37 15.32 -9.74
N VAL A 109 32.17 15.37 -8.43
CA VAL A 109 32.70 14.39 -7.48
C VAL A 109 31.55 13.95 -6.55
N ILE A 110 31.44 12.65 -6.38
CA ILE A 110 30.52 12.03 -5.41
C ILE A 110 31.26 11.86 -4.08
N ASN A 111 30.68 12.35 -3.00
CA ASN A 111 31.21 12.19 -1.65
C ASN A 111 30.37 11.17 -0.89
N TYR A 112 30.99 10.09 -0.43
CA TYR A 112 30.34 9.03 0.34
C TYR A 112 30.40 9.32 1.85
N ALA A 113 29.36 8.91 2.56
CA ALA A 113 29.27 9.02 4.02
C ALA A 113 30.19 8.03 4.75
N ASP A 114 30.49 6.89 4.11
CA ASP A 114 31.26 5.80 4.67
C ASP A 114 32.72 5.83 4.18
N LYS A 115 33.64 5.90 5.13
CA LYS A 115 35.09 5.91 4.88
C LYS A 115 35.73 4.51 4.94
N SER A 116 34.92 3.44 4.96
CA SER A 116 35.46 2.07 5.16
C SER A 116 36.46 1.61 4.10
N ASN A 117 36.56 2.31 2.97
CA ASN A 117 37.48 2.00 1.86
C ASN A 117 38.55 3.09 1.60
N GLY A 118 38.84 3.97 2.55
CA GLY A 118 39.92 4.95 2.48
C GLY A 118 39.52 6.28 1.83
N ASP A 119 39.06 6.31 0.59
CA ASP A 119 38.63 7.52 -0.11
C ASP A 119 37.12 7.64 -0.12
N SER A 120 36.63 8.72 0.50
CA SER A 120 35.18 9.05 0.45
C SER A 120 34.80 9.80 -0.82
N LEU A 121 35.73 10.17 -1.69
CA LEU A 121 35.54 10.97 -2.89
C LEU A 121 35.75 10.12 -4.16
N MET A 122 34.81 10.17 -5.08
CA MET A 122 34.88 9.49 -6.37
C MET A 122 34.55 10.47 -7.49
N TYR A 123 35.36 10.52 -8.54
CA TYR A 123 35.00 11.25 -9.76
C TYR A 123 33.75 10.65 -10.39
N PHE A 124 32.80 11.52 -10.73
CA PHE A 124 31.58 11.10 -11.34
C PHE A 124 31.78 10.75 -12.82
N SER A 125 31.26 9.61 -13.23
CA SER A 125 31.07 9.23 -14.62
C SER A 125 29.63 8.74 -14.83
N SER A 126 28.99 9.15 -15.91
CA SER A 126 27.60 8.73 -16.22
C SER A 126 27.48 7.24 -16.58
N THR A 127 28.61 6.57 -16.81
CA THR A 127 28.67 5.13 -17.10
C THR A 127 28.89 4.28 -15.86
N ASP A 128 29.23 4.90 -14.73
CA ASP A 128 29.55 4.19 -13.51
C ASP A 128 28.30 3.96 -12.66
N SER A 129 28.20 2.73 -12.18
CA SER A 129 27.13 2.35 -11.25
C SER A 129 27.49 2.84 -9.84
N ILE A 130 26.60 3.67 -9.26
CA ILE A 130 26.82 4.34 -7.98
C ILE A 130 25.86 3.78 -6.94
N ASN A 131 26.39 3.60 -5.72
CA ASN A 131 25.57 3.25 -4.55
C ASN A 131 25.07 4.53 -3.86
N TYR A 132 23.89 4.96 -4.24
CA TYR A 132 23.27 6.19 -3.72
C TYR A 132 22.79 6.09 -2.27
N THR A 133 22.70 4.89 -1.68
CA THR A 133 22.36 4.74 -0.24
C THR A 133 23.48 5.25 0.68
N LYS A 134 24.70 5.44 0.13
CA LYS A 134 25.88 5.89 0.86
C LYS A 134 26.38 7.27 0.45
N VAL A 135 25.74 7.90 -0.54
CA VAL A 135 26.14 9.25 -0.99
C VAL A 135 25.67 10.28 0.03
N LYS A 136 26.60 11.10 0.48
CA LYS A 136 26.37 12.24 1.38
C LYS A 136 26.08 13.51 0.60
N ASP A 137 26.96 13.86 -0.32
CA ASP A 137 26.84 15.06 -1.13
C ASP A 137 27.48 14.88 -2.53
N VAL A 138 27.06 15.74 -3.45
CA VAL A 138 27.60 15.87 -4.79
C VAL A 138 28.34 17.20 -4.88
N ARG A 139 29.58 17.19 -5.34
CA ARG A 139 30.44 18.37 -5.42
C ARG A 139 30.76 18.72 -6.86
N VAL A 140 30.71 20.01 -7.17
CA VAL A 140 31.19 20.55 -8.45
C VAL A 140 32.37 21.48 -8.19
N TYR A 141 33.50 21.21 -8.81
CA TYR A 141 34.70 21.98 -8.66
C TYR A 141 34.79 23.11 -9.70
N ALA A 142 35.33 24.23 -9.27
CA ALA A 142 35.68 25.33 -10.16
C ALA A 142 36.89 24.96 -11.05
N TYR A 143 36.90 25.47 -12.27
CA TYR A 143 37.98 25.18 -13.23
C TYR A 143 39.33 25.71 -12.78
N ASP A 144 39.36 26.86 -12.12
CA ASP A 144 40.54 27.52 -11.60
C ASP A 144 41.06 26.93 -10.28
N GLY A 145 40.39 25.91 -9.75
CA GLY A 145 40.72 25.29 -8.48
C GLY A 145 40.37 26.15 -7.26
N SER A 146 39.66 27.26 -7.41
CA SER A 146 39.33 28.19 -6.31
C SER A 146 38.40 27.57 -5.25
N GLY A 147 37.77 26.42 -5.55
CA GLY A 147 36.92 25.74 -4.61
C GLY A 147 35.87 24.82 -5.26
N PHE A 148 34.87 24.45 -4.48
CA PHE A 148 33.75 23.63 -4.95
C PHE A 148 32.46 24.06 -4.30
N ARG A 149 31.32 23.72 -4.94
CA ARG A 149 29.97 23.80 -4.35
C ARG A 149 29.49 22.39 -4.04
N SER A 150 29.02 22.18 -2.83
CA SER A 150 28.50 20.89 -2.37
C SER A 150 26.97 20.94 -2.29
N TYR A 151 26.33 19.88 -2.73
CA TYR A 151 24.89 19.69 -2.65
C TYR A 151 24.57 18.43 -1.86
N GLU A 152 23.82 18.56 -0.77
CA GLU A 152 23.26 17.42 -0.06
C GLU A 152 22.27 16.67 -0.96
N LEU A 153 22.38 15.34 -1.02
CA LEU A 153 21.50 14.51 -1.81
C LEU A 153 20.51 13.78 -0.91
N ALA A 154 19.22 14.02 -1.13
CA ALA A 154 18.12 13.33 -0.45
C ALA A 154 17.28 12.58 -1.49
N ILE A 155 17.33 11.24 -1.47
CA ILE A 155 16.50 10.40 -2.33
C ILE A 155 15.37 9.85 -1.50
N ASN A 156 14.15 10.31 -1.77
CA ASN A 156 12.94 9.82 -1.14
C ASN A 156 12.47 8.57 -1.86
N ILE A 157 12.47 7.45 -1.16
CA ILE A 157 11.83 6.21 -1.59
C ILE A 157 10.53 6.09 -0.82
N HIS A 158 9.47 5.73 -1.51
CA HIS A 158 8.23 5.34 -0.86
C HIS A 158 8.57 4.15 0.04
N GLN A 159 8.53 4.36 1.34
CA GLN A 159 8.63 3.23 2.25
C GLN A 159 7.38 2.41 1.98
N ILE A 160 7.54 1.27 1.31
CA ILE A 160 6.54 0.23 1.52
C ILE A 160 6.57 0.01 3.02
N GLU A 161 5.44 0.13 3.58
CA GLU A 161 5.05 -0.85 4.57
C GLU A 161 5.38 -2.20 3.92
N ASP A 162 6.31 -2.98 4.44
CA ASP A 162 6.60 -4.35 4.00
C ASP A 162 5.41 -5.29 4.25
N ASN A 163 4.25 -4.72 4.49
CA ASN A 163 2.97 -5.33 4.70
C ASN A 163 2.42 -5.84 3.37
N ARG A 164 2.87 -7.01 2.95
CA ARG A 164 2.27 -7.73 1.84
C ARG A 164 2.06 -9.19 2.21
N MET A 165 1.02 -9.78 1.64
CA MET A 165 0.76 -11.20 1.76
C MET A 165 1.79 -11.99 0.96
N ILE A 166 2.48 -12.92 1.64
CA ILE A 166 3.25 -13.99 1.02
C ILE A 166 2.46 -15.29 1.15
N TRP A 167 2.29 -15.98 0.05
CA TRP A 167 1.50 -17.18 -0.03
C TRP A 167 2.35 -18.42 -0.29
N GLU A 168 2.03 -19.50 0.41
CA GLU A 168 2.61 -20.83 0.23
C GLU A 168 1.50 -21.84 -0.06
N ARG A 169 1.74 -22.76 -0.99
CA ARG A 169 0.81 -23.84 -1.27
C ARG A 169 1.00 -24.95 -0.26
N MET A 170 -0.10 -25.40 0.35
CA MET A 170 -0.12 -26.37 1.44
C MET A 170 -0.87 -27.64 1.04
N SER A 171 -0.78 -28.64 1.88
CA SER A 171 -1.61 -29.85 1.80
C SER A 171 -2.96 -29.65 2.48
N ALA A 172 -3.99 -30.34 2.01
CA ALA A 172 -5.30 -30.33 2.68
C ALA A 172 -5.26 -30.86 4.12
N ALA A 173 -4.27 -31.69 4.44
CA ALA A 173 -4.08 -32.22 5.82
C ALA A 173 -3.56 -31.15 6.80
N ASP A 174 -3.02 -30.02 6.28
CA ASP A 174 -2.44 -28.97 7.12
C ASP A 174 -3.47 -27.89 7.49
N VAL A 175 -4.69 -27.94 6.92
CA VAL A 175 -5.75 -26.94 7.16
C VAL A 175 -6.20 -27.00 8.62
N PRO A 176 -6.22 -25.86 9.32
CA PRO A 176 -6.75 -25.81 10.68
C PRO A 176 -8.21 -26.26 10.73
N VAL A 177 -8.51 -27.13 11.68
CA VAL A 177 -9.89 -27.60 11.93
C VAL A 177 -10.48 -26.75 13.05
N ASP A 178 -11.62 -26.14 12.80
CA ASP A 178 -12.42 -25.46 13.82
C ASP A 178 -13.32 -26.51 14.51
N GLU A 179 -12.78 -27.14 15.57
CA GLU A 179 -13.53 -28.13 16.36
C GLU A 179 -14.72 -27.50 17.08
N ASP A 180 -14.62 -26.25 17.50
CA ASP A 180 -15.69 -25.54 18.20
C ASP A 180 -16.89 -25.29 17.29
N LYS A 181 -16.67 -24.98 16.02
CA LYS A 181 -17.74 -24.77 15.04
C LYS A 181 -18.63 -25.99 14.91
N ALA A 182 -18.08 -27.20 14.82
CA ALA A 182 -18.85 -28.43 14.70
C ALA A 182 -19.73 -28.68 15.95
N VAL A 183 -19.22 -28.35 17.14
CA VAL A 183 -19.95 -28.44 18.39
C VAL A 183 -21.11 -27.44 18.42
N TRP A 184 -20.88 -26.21 17.97
CA TRP A 184 -21.93 -25.20 17.89
C TRP A 184 -23.04 -25.58 16.89
N GLU A 185 -22.68 -26.06 15.71
CA GLU A 185 -23.64 -26.52 14.70
C GLU A 185 -24.50 -27.68 15.22
N GLN A 186 -23.92 -28.62 15.96
CA GLN A 186 -24.65 -29.71 16.62
C GLN A 186 -25.68 -29.17 17.64
N ARG A 187 -25.29 -28.19 18.46
CA ARG A 187 -26.15 -27.59 19.48
C ARG A 187 -27.29 -26.75 18.87
N VAL A 188 -27.00 -26.03 17.81
CA VAL A 188 -28.00 -25.32 17.01
C VAL A 188 -29.05 -26.31 16.48
N ALA A 189 -28.61 -27.41 15.88
CA ALA A 189 -29.49 -28.45 15.39
C ALA A 189 -30.32 -29.10 16.52
N ALA A 190 -29.72 -29.40 17.67
CA ALA A 190 -30.41 -29.98 18.84
C ALA A 190 -31.46 -29.01 19.42
N ALA A 191 -31.26 -27.71 19.32
CA ALA A 191 -32.22 -26.69 19.74
C ALA A 191 -33.37 -26.47 18.72
N GLY A 192 -33.34 -27.14 17.57
CA GLY A 192 -34.34 -26.96 16.50
C GLY A 192 -34.18 -25.66 15.72
N LEU A 193 -33.04 -25.01 15.81
CA LEU A 193 -32.72 -23.79 15.06
C LEU A 193 -32.26 -24.15 13.65
N GLN A 194 -32.46 -23.21 12.70
CA GLN A 194 -32.30 -23.49 11.28
C GLN A 194 -30.83 -23.31 10.78
N LYS A 195 -30.14 -22.29 11.27
CA LYS A 195 -28.86 -21.93 10.69
C LYS A 195 -27.96 -21.28 11.71
N PHE A 196 -26.77 -21.86 11.88
CA PHE A 196 -25.71 -21.29 12.68
C PHE A 196 -25.13 -20.06 11.98
N VAL A 197 -24.97 -18.96 12.71
CA VAL A 197 -24.39 -17.70 12.21
C VAL A 197 -22.91 -17.63 12.54
N GLY A 198 -22.57 -17.87 13.80
CA GLY A 198 -21.21 -17.82 14.30
C GLY A 198 -21.17 -17.79 15.81
N ALA A 199 -19.99 -17.96 16.37
CA ALA A 199 -19.77 -17.90 17.82
C ALA A 199 -18.41 -17.32 18.14
N TYR A 200 -18.30 -16.76 19.33
CA TYR A 200 -17.03 -16.33 19.91
C TYR A 200 -17.10 -16.50 21.44
N ASN A 201 -16.07 -17.13 22.02
CA ASN A 201 -16.07 -17.49 23.43
C ASN A 201 -17.28 -18.36 23.84
N ASN A 202 -18.13 -17.84 24.72
CA ASN A 202 -19.32 -18.51 25.20
C ASN A 202 -20.60 -18.06 24.48
N GLU A 203 -20.51 -17.03 23.63
CA GLU A 203 -21.64 -16.42 22.96
C GLU A 203 -21.74 -16.90 21.51
N GLY A 204 -22.92 -17.38 21.10
CA GLY A 204 -23.16 -17.84 19.75
C GLY A 204 -24.51 -17.41 19.23
N TYR A 205 -24.64 -17.37 17.89
CA TYR A 205 -25.80 -16.86 17.17
C TYR A 205 -26.31 -17.86 16.15
N ALA A 206 -27.62 -17.91 16.01
CA ALA A 206 -28.31 -18.74 15.02
C ALA A 206 -29.64 -18.11 14.60
N TYR A 207 -30.18 -18.52 13.46
CA TYR A 207 -31.50 -18.17 13.05
C TYR A 207 -32.53 -19.27 13.45
N ASP A 208 -33.71 -18.85 13.90
CA ASP A 208 -34.84 -19.75 14.07
C ASP A 208 -35.56 -20.00 12.72
N ALA A 209 -36.64 -20.80 12.73
CA ALA A 209 -37.42 -21.10 11.54
C ALA A 209 -38.18 -19.89 10.94
N SER A 210 -38.39 -18.84 11.72
CA SER A 210 -38.99 -17.58 11.29
C SER A 210 -37.98 -16.58 10.79
N GLY A 211 -36.67 -16.89 10.91
CA GLY A 211 -35.57 -16.00 10.55
C GLY A 211 -35.24 -14.96 11.62
N ASN A 212 -35.71 -15.16 12.88
CA ASN A 212 -35.29 -14.32 13.98
C ASN A 212 -33.91 -14.67 14.45
N MET A 213 -33.14 -13.67 14.89
CA MET A 213 -31.84 -13.89 15.46
C MET A 213 -31.96 -14.44 16.90
N MET A 214 -31.31 -15.56 17.15
CA MET A 214 -31.23 -16.20 18.47
C MET A 214 -29.85 -16.06 19.00
N VAL A 215 -29.70 -15.92 20.31
CA VAL A 215 -28.41 -15.85 21.02
C VAL A 215 -28.34 -16.91 22.12
N SER A 216 -27.17 -17.51 22.24
CA SER A 216 -26.76 -18.32 23.38
C SER A 216 -25.60 -17.66 24.09
N ASN A 217 -25.59 -17.64 25.42
CA ASN A 217 -24.50 -17.10 26.25
C ASN A 217 -23.80 -18.21 27.07
N ASP A 218 -24.13 -19.46 26.82
CA ASP A 218 -23.70 -20.63 27.56
C ASP A 218 -23.20 -21.75 26.63
N LYS A 219 -22.51 -21.36 25.57
CA LYS A 219 -21.97 -22.28 24.55
C LYS A 219 -23.05 -23.10 23.81
N GLY A 220 -24.22 -22.54 23.61
CA GLY A 220 -25.31 -23.19 22.85
C GLY A 220 -26.15 -24.19 23.65
N LEU A 221 -26.07 -24.19 24.98
CA LEU A 221 -26.91 -25.03 25.82
C LEU A 221 -28.35 -24.50 25.93
N THR A 222 -28.49 -23.18 26.02
CA THR A 222 -29.79 -22.50 25.98
C THR A 222 -29.80 -21.37 24.95
N TRP A 223 -30.97 -21.09 24.40
CA TRP A 223 -31.14 -20.08 23.36
C TRP A 223 -32.31 -19.18 23.69
N GLN A 224 -32.16 -17.89 23.39
CA GLN A 224 -33.21 -16.88 23.51
C GLN A 224 -33.18 -15.96 22.29
N GLU A 225 -34.30 -15.26 22.04
CA GLU A 225 -34.31 -14.24 20.98
C GLU A 225 -33.33 -13.12 21.30
N ASP A 226 -32.55 -12.72 20.30
CA ASP A 226 -31.56 -11.65 20.45
C ASP A 226 -32.20 -10.29 20.07
N TYR A 227 -31.69 -9.25 20.67
CA TYR A 227 -32.25 -7.90 20.46
C TYR A 227 -31.70 -7.27 19.17
N VAL A 228 -32.59 -7.07 18.20
CA VAL A 228 -32.36 -6.43 16.91
C VAL A 228 -33.28 -5.22 16.79
N PRO A 229 -32.87 -4.02 17.25
CA PRO A 229 -33.79 -2.85 17.28
C PRO A 229 -33.97 -2.19 15.92
N ASP A 230 -33.00 -2.38 15.00
CA ASP A 230 -33.07 -1.83 13.65
C ASP A 230 -33.96 -2.68 12.74
N ASP A 231 -34.13 -2.31 11.49
CA ASP A 231 -34.93 -3.07 10.54
C ASP A 231 -34.39 -4.49 10.32
N ALA A 232 -34.89 -5.45 11.09
CA ALA A 232 -34.50 -6.85 11.04
C ALA A 232 -34.76 -7.51 9.67
N SER A 233 -35.56 -6.89 8.79
CA SER A 233 -35.75 -7.36 7.41
C SER A 233 -34.45 -7.25 6.58
N LEU A 234 -33.52 -6.39 6.97
CA LEU A 234 -32.21 -6.24 6.33
C LEU A 234 -31.20 -7.28 6.79
N LEU A 235 -31.49 -8.10 7.81
CA LEU A 235 -30.57 -9.17 8.23
C LEU A 235 -30.34 -10.16 7.07
N PRO A 236 -29.07 -10.49 6.79
CA PRO A 236 -28.77 -11.49 5.76
C PRO A 236 -29.04 -12.89 6.29
N ARG A 237 -29.94 -13.64 5.63
CA ARG A 237 -30.37 -14.96 6.11
C ARG A 237 -29.79 -16.12 5.31
N ASP A 238 -29.46 -15.89 4.05
CA ASP A 238 -29.01 -16.96 3.14
C ASP A 238 -27.50 -16.94 2.92
N THR A 239 -26.96 -15.83 2.50
CA THR A 239 -25.55 -15.63 2.23
C THR A 239 -24.98 -14.62 3.22
N PHE A 240 -24.18 -15.09 4.15
CA PHE A 240 -23.52 -14.25 5.15
C PHE A 240 -22.22 -14.87 5.64
N ALA A 241 -21.40 -14.06 6.29
CA ALA A 241 -20.23 -14.45 7.02
C ALA A 241 -20.14 -13.67 8.34
N PHE A 242 -19.55 -14.30 9.34
CA PHE A 242 -19.41 -13.78 10.70
C PHE A 242 -17.96 -13.87 11.15
N ALA A 243 -17.51 -12.86 11.87
CA ALA A 243 -16.27 -12.88 12.63
C ALA A 243 -16.41 -12.10 13.94
N ALA A 244 -15.67 -12.49 14.95
CA ALA A 244 -15.63 -11.80 16.22
C ALA A 244 -14.19 -11.74 16.76
N TRP A 245 -13.93 -10.74 17.58
CA TRP A 245 -12.61 -10.52 18.17
C TRP A 245 -12.72 -9.68 19.45
N PRO A 246 -11.71 -9.76 20.34
CA PRO A 246 -11.70 -8.92 21.54
C PRO A 246 -11.51 -7.46 21.19
N PHE A 247 -12.13 -6.59 21.95
CA PHE A 247 -11.93 -5.13 21.80
C PHE A 247 -10.56 -4.76 22.39
N ALA A 248 -9.69 -4.18 21.56
CA ALA A 248 -8.27 -3.95 21.89
C ALA A 248 -8.02 -3.13 23.19
N ALA A 249 -8.99 -2.33 23.62
CA ALA A 249 -8.87 -1.46 24.79
C ALA A 249 -9.48 -2.05 26.07
N ASN A 250 -10.16 -3.22 26.00
CA ASN A 250 -10.92 -3.76 27.11
C ASN A 250 -11.12 -5.28 26.98
N ASP A 251 -10.51 -6.04 27.83
CA ASP A 251 -10.56 -7.52 27.85
C ASP A 251 -11.96 -8.11 28.13
N SER A 252 -12.90 -7.27 28.59
CA SER A 252 -14.26 -7.72 28.91
C SER A 252 -15.27 -7.47 27.77
N THR A 253 -14.82 -6.93 26.65
CA THR A 253 -15.68 -6.54 25.54
C THR A 253 -15.28 -7.24 24.26
N ASP A 254 -16.24 -7.86 23.58
CA ASP A 254 -16.06 -8.48 22.27
C ASP A 254 -16.79 -7.68 21.19
N TYR A 255 -16.18 -7.62 20.03
CA TYR A 255 -16.74 -7.05 18.82
C TYR A 255 -17.19 -8.17 17.88
N GLN A 256 -18.45 -8.18 17.48
CA GLN A 256 -18.99 -9.10 16.51
C GLN A 256 -19.41 -8.36 15.25
N LEU A 257 -19.03 -8.91 14.12
CA LEU A 257 -19.33 -8.38 12.80
C LEU A 257 -19.97 -9.47 11.93
N MET A 258 -21.06 -9.15 11.28
CA MET A 258 -21.72 -9.98 10.28
C MET A 258 -21.88 -9.19 8.99
N ILE A 259 -21.46 -9.77 7.89
CA ILE A 259 -21.65 -9.25 6.53
C ILE A 259 -22.53 -10.21 5.75
N GLY A 260 -23.30 -9.71 4.80
CA GLY A 260 -24.09 -10.63 4.00
C GLY A 260 -24.95 -9.96 2.93
N ILE A 261 -25.74 -10.77 2.24
CA ILE A 261 -26.66 -10.32 1.20
C ILE A 261 -28.07 -10.24 1.79
N SER A 262 -28.69 -9.07 1.72
CA SER A 262 -30.09 -8.88 2.03
C SER A 262 -30.91 -8.83 0.74
N PRO A 263 -32.09 -9.52 0.67
CA PRO A 263 -32.97 -9.42 -0.48
C PRO A 263 -33.52 -8.01 -0.73
N LEU A 264 -33.53 -7.19 0.31
CA LEU A 264 -34.06 -5.81 0.26
C LEU A 264 -33.00 -4.78 -0.14
N TYR A 265 -31.75 -5.21 -0.27
CA TYR A 265 -30.63 -4.31 -0.65
C TYR A 265 -29.72 -4.99 -1.66
N ASP A 266 -29.78 -4.56 -2.92
CA ASP A 266 -29.13 -5.23 -4.04
C ASP A 266 -27.81 -4.60 -4.50
N LYS A 267 -27.45 -3.42 -3.97
CA LYS A 267 -26.26 -2.67 -4.40
C LYS A 267 -24.96 -3.14 -3.76
N ALA A 268 -25.04 -3.60 -2.51
CA ALA A 268 -23.88 -3.97 -1.72
C ALA A 268 -24.24 -5.03 -0.68
N CYS A 269 -23.23 -5.60 -0.03
CA CYS A 269 -23.43 -6.37 1.18
C CYS A 269 -23.93 -5.48 2.31
N VAL A 270 -24.86 -5.99 3.11
CA VAL A 270 -25.25 -5.38 4.38
C VAL A 270 -24.22 -5.71 5.45
N VAL A 271 -24.00 -4.80 6.37
CA VAL A 271 -23.06 -4.96 7.48
C VAL A 271 -23.78 -4.72 8.79
N TRP A 272 -23.67 -5.66 9.70
CA TRP A 272 -24.22 -5.63 11.04
C TRP A 272 -23.13 -5.81 12.07
N ARG A 273 -23.19 -5.07 13.15
CA ARG A 273 -22.27 -5.20 14.27
C ARG A 273 -22.98 -5.35 15.59
N LYS A 274 -22.32 -6.02 16.53
CA LYS A 274 -22.71 -6.08 17.92
C LYS A 274 -21.49 -5.91 18.81
N ILE A 275 -21.65 -5.26 19.93
CA ILE A 275 -20.62 -5.14 20.97
C ILE A 275 -21.17 -5.79 22.21
N SER A 276 -20.50 -6.84 22.71
CA SER A 276 -20.90 -7.58 23.90
C SER A 276 -19.95 -7.29 25.06
N GLU A 277 -20.50 -6.97 26.21
CA GLU A 277 -19.76 -6.81 27.46
C GLU A 277 -19.97 -8.03 28.35
N HIS A 278 -18.88 -8.64 28.83
CA HIS A 278 -18.96 -9.84 29.69
C HIS A 278 -19.09 -9.49 31.17
N ALA A 279 -18.50 -8.36 31.62
CA ALA A 279 -18.40 -8.01 33.03
C ALA A 279 -19.59 -7.22 33.60
N TYR A 280 -20.23 -6.40 32.80
CA TYR A 280 -21.31 -5.49 33.22
C TYR A 280 -22.44 -5.53 32.21
N ARG A 281 -23.33 -6.52 32.33
CA ARG A 281 -24.53 -6.65 31.48
C ARG A 281 -25.65 -5.70 31.91
N SER A 282 -25.34 -4.45 32.23
CA SER A 282 -26.33 -3.45 32.64
C SER A 282 -27.20 -2.96 31.46
N LEU A 283 -26.71 -3.07 30.23
CA LEU A 283 -27.47 -2.78 29.02
C LEU A 283 -27.40 -4.00 28.08
N PRO A 284 -28.54 -4.41 27.50
CA PRO A 284 -28.52 -5.47 26.50
C PRO A 284 -27.66 -5.04 25.31
N SER A 285 -26.67 -5.85 24.97
CA SER A 285 -25.96 -5.70 23.71
C SER A 285 -26.95 -5.92 22.56
N LYS A 286 -26.81 -5.18 21.47
CA LYS A 286 -27.75 -5.20 20.36
C LYS A 286 -27.02 -5.26 19.02
N TRP A 287 -27.65 -5.91 18.07
CA TRP A 287 -27.23 -5.81 16.68
C TRP A 287 -27.60 -4.44 16.12
N VAL A 288 -26.63 -3.80 15.49
CA VAL A 288 -26.77 -2.48 14.85
C VAL A 288 -26.44 -2.62 13.38
N TYR A 289 -27.38 -2.23 12.53
CA TYR A 289 -27.16 -2.09 11.11
C TYR A 289 -26.22 -0.91 10.84
N LEU A 290 -25.21 -1.12 10.02
CA LEU A 290 -24.34 -0.04 9.53
C LEU A 290 -24.85 0.42 8.16
N PRO A 291 -25.61 1.53 8.10
CA PRO A 291 -26.19 1.99 6.85
C PRO A 291 -25.12 2.47 5.89
N LEU A 292 -25.36 2.22 4.61
CA LEU A 292 -24.53 2.80 3.56
C LEU A 292 -24.93 4.25 3.34
N GLU A 293 -24.08 5.14 3.75
CA GLU A 293 -24.23 6.56 3.42
C GLU A 293 -24.13 6.75 1.90
N SER A 294 -25.01 7.57 1.34
CA SER A 294 -25.13 7.76 -0.12
C SER A 294 -23.86 8.31 -0.79
N PHE A 295 -22.95 8.87 0.00
CA PHE A 295 -21.64 9.40 -0.41
C PHE A 295 -20.46 8.46 -0.09
N ASN A 296 -20.73 7.30 0.53
CA ASN A 296 -19.68 6.33 0.83
C ASN A 296 -19.36 5.51 -0.43
N GLU A 297 -18.24 5.81 -1.06
CA GLU A 297 -17.71 5.05 -2.20
C GLU A 297 -17.03 3.74 -1.80
N TYR A 298 -16.83 3.51 -0.49
CA TYR A 298 -16.06 2.39 0.06
C TYR A 298 -16.98 1.36 0.76
N TYR A 299 -18.06 1.01 0.12
CA TYR A 299 -18.92 -0.08 0.58
C TYR A 299 -18.38 -1.45 0.18
N LEU A 300 -18.77 -2.49 0.92
CA LEU A 300 -18.47 -3.86 0.55
C LEU A 300 -19.40 -4.28 -0.63
N PRO A 301 -18.85 -4.57 -1.82
CA PRO A 301 -19.69 -4.93 -2.96
C PRO A 301 -20.46 -6.23 -2.69
N LYS A 302 -21.57 -6.41 -3.39
CA LYS A 302 -22.31 -7.67 -3.35
C LYS A 302 -21.47 -8.78 -3.95
N MET A 303 -21.21 -9.83 -3.19
CA MET A 303 -20.40 -10.97 -3.57
C MET A 303 -21.05 -12.27 -3.09
N ASP A 304 -20.95 -13.29 -3.90
CA ASP A 304 -21.28 -14.65 -3.47
C ASP A 304 -20.09 -15.27 -2.74
N ASN A 305 -20.37 -16.37 -2.02
CA ASN A 305 -19.34 -17.13 -1.29
C ASN A 305 -18.54 -16.26 -0.31
N LEU A 306 -19.25 -15.49 0.52
CA LEU A 306 -18.65 -14.57 1.48
C LEU A 306 -17.88 -15.31 2.56
N ASN A 307 -16.70 -14.80 2.85
CA ASN A 307 -15.91 -15.12 4.03
C ASN A 307 -15.61 -13.83 4.78
N LEU A 308 -15.62 -13.88 6.09
CA LEU A 308 -15.20 -12.81 6.98
C LEU A 308 -14.27 -13.40 8.02
N VAL A 309 -13.07 -12.87 8.10
CA VAL A 309 -12.06 -13.30 9.05
C VAL A 309 -11.42 -12.10 9.73
N TYR A 310 -11.05 -12.26 10.99
CA TYR A 310 -10.24 -11.27 11.69
C TYR A 310 -8.77 -11.70 11.62
N TYR A 311 -7.98 -10.93 10.88
CA TYR A 311 -6.61 -11.26 10.58
C TYR A 311 -5.72 -10.02 10.72
N ASN A 312 -4.59 -10.15 11.40
CA ASN A 312 -3.65 -9.04 11.64
C ASN A 312 -4.35 -7.78 12.16
N GLN A 313 -5.21 -7.96 13.17
CA GLN A 313 -6.01 -6.91 13.82
C GLN A 313 -7.02 -6.17 12.91
N LEU A 314 -7.34 -6.73 11.76
CA LEU A 314 -8.26 -6.16 10.79
C LEU A 314 -9.32 -7.19 10.35
N PRO A 315 -10.59 -6.80 10.22
CA PRO A 315 -11.57 -7.61 9.53
C PRO A 315 -11.30 -7.60 8.02
N LEU A 316 -11.22 -8.79 7.45
CA LEU A 316 -11.05 -9.03 6.02
C LEU A 316 -12.29 -9.72 5.47
N ALA A 317 -12.85 -9.19 4.37
CA ALA A 317 -13.92 -9.83 3.61
C ALA A 317 -13.37 -10.35 2.27
N ILE A 318 -13.72 -11.61 1.94
CA ILE A 318 -13.27 -12.30 0.74
C ILE A 318 -14.49 -12.96 0.11
N GLY A 319 -14.74 -12.66 -1.15
CA GLY A 319 -15.82 -13.26 -1.93
C GLY A 319 -15.30 -13.89 -3.23
N ASN A 320 -16.21 -14.10 -4.18
CA ASN A 320 -15.91 -14.72 -5.47
C ASN A 320 -15.41 -13.72 -6.53
N ASP A 321 -15.14 -12.47 -6.19
CA ASP A 321 -14.66 -11.42 -7.10
C ASP A 321 -13.12 -11.36 -7.25
N GLY A 322 -12.41 -12.23 -6.54
CA GLY A 322 -10.95 -12.33 -6.62
C GLY A 322 -10.20 -11.25 -5.84
N LYS A 323 -10.83 -10.63 -4.85
CA LYS A 323 -10.23 -9.55 -4.05
C LYS A 323 -10.33 -9.84 -2.56
N ILE A 324 -9.43 -9.20 -1.80
CA ILE A 324 -9.51 -9.10 -0.34
C ILE A 324 -9.86 -7.66 0.00
N TYR A 325 -10.98 -7.47 0.67
CA TYR A 325 -11.43 -6.19 1.20
C TYR A 325 -11.04 -6.08 2.66
N VAL A 326 -10.45 -4.97 3.02
CA VAL A 326 -9.95 -4.68 4.37
C VAL A 326 -10.77 -3.54 4.96
N SER A 327 -11.23 -3.69 6.18
CA SER A 327 -11.82 -2.58 6.94
C SER A 327 -10.87 -2.16 8.06
N ARG A 328 -10.60 -0.85 8.17
CA ARG A 328 -9.79 -0.26 9.24
C ARG A 328 -10.65 0.47 10.30
N ASP A 329 -11.95 0.50 10.10
CA ASP A 329 -12.94 1.19 10.90
C ASP A 329 -14.07 0.27 11.38
N GLN A 330 -13.71 -1.01 11.61
CA GLN A 330 -14.59 -2.02 12.20
C GLN A 330 -15.87 -2.29 11.35
N GLY A 331 -15.72 -2.36 10.05
CA GLY A 331 -16.78 -2.75 9.12
C GLY A 331 -17.52 -1.58 8.46
N ILE A 332 -17.19 -0.31 8.76
CA ILE A 332 -17.87 0.85 8.17
C ILE A 332 -17.46 1.06 6.72
N THR A 333 -16.14 1.06 6.44
CA THR A 333 -15.62 1.16 5.07
C THR A 333 -14.73 -0.01 4.71
N TRP A 334 -14.73 -0.38 3.43
CA TRP A 334 -13.99 -1.51 2.90
C TRP A 334 -13.18 -1.10 1.70
N LYS A 335 -11.89 -1.44 1.70
CA LYS A 335 -10.96 -1.07 0.63
C LYS A 335 -10.08 -2.25 0.25
N THR A 336 -9.77 -2.37 -1.02
CA THR A 336 -8.68 -3.24 -1.47
C THR A 336 -7.34 -2.53 -1.33
N THR A 337 -6.30 -3.25 -0.99
CA THR A 337 -4.94 -2.71 -0.86
C THR A 337 -3.93 -3.62 -1.54
N SER A 338 -2.77 -3.09 -1.90
CA SER A 338 -1.68 -3.89 -2.46
C SER A 338 -1.06 -4.86 -1.43
N ALA A 339 -1.29 -4.60 -0.14
CA ALA A 339 -0.79 -5.44 0.94
C ALA A 339 -1.56 -6.77 1.06
N TYR A 340 -2.88 -6.74 0.83
CA TYR A 340 -3.76 -7.89 0.97
C TYR A 340 -4.25 -8.33 -0.40
N THR A 341 -3.58 -9.32 -0.98
CA THR A 341 -3.90 -9.86 -2.30
C THR A 341 -4.03 -11.37 -2.24
N LEU A 342 -4.89 -11.94 -3.08
CA LEU A 342 -4.98 -13.39 -3.25
C LEU A 342 -3.72 -13.94 -3.95
N PRO A 343 -3.43 -15.25 -3.82
CA PRO A 343 -2.35 -15.90 -4.57
C PRO A 343 -2.55 -15.72 -6.09
N LEU A 344 -1.49 -15.37 -6.82
CA LEU A 344 -1.57 -15.10 -8.27
C LEU A 344 -2.07 -16.29 -9.11
N ASN A 345 -1.84 -17.51 -8.64
CA ASN A 345 -2.18 -18.74 -9.35
C ASN A 345 -3.25 -19.55 -8.63
N ILE A 346 -4.15 -18.87 -7.90
CA ILE A 346 -5.29 -19.53 -7.27
C ILE A 346 -6.24 -20.03 -8.37
N GLY A 347 -6.63 -21.29 -8.31
CA GLY A 347 -7.42 -21.93 -9.36
C GLY A 347 -8.91 -21.59 -9.32
N THR A 348 -9.40 -21.02 -8.22
CA THR A 348 -10.81 -20.65 -8.01
C THR A 348 -10.93 -19.51 -7.02
N TYR A 349 -12.02 -18.75 -7.11
CA TYR A 349 -12.44 -17.79 -6.10
C TYR A 349 -13.60 -18.28 -5.22
N ASN A 350 -14.05 -19.53 -5.41
CA ASN A 350 -14.97 -20.20 -4.50
C ASN A 350 -14.17 -20.78 -3.32
N LEU A 351 -13.93 -19.93 -2.31
CA LEU A 351 -12.95 -20.17 -1.24
C LEU A 351 -13.63 -20.31 0.11
N THR A 352 -12.99 -21.03 1.03
CA THR A 352 -13.15 -20.89 2.47
C THR A 352 -11.90 -20.22 3.02
N ALA A 353 -12.07 -19.15 3.80
CA ALA A 353 -10.99 -18.44 4.46
C ALA A 353 -10.99 -18.72 5.96
N ILE A 354 -9.82 -18.98 6.54
CA ILE A 354 -9.61 -19.25 7.97
C ILE A 354 -8.40 -18.43 8.43
N ALA A 355 -8.54 -17.70 9.52
CA ALA A 355 -7.40 -17.10 10.21
C ALA A 355 -7.03 -17.98 11.42
N ASP A 356 -5.75 -18.32 11.57
CA ASP A 356 -5.28 -19.12 12.69
C ASP A 356 -4.58 -18.29 13.77
N ASP A 357 -4.38 -18.89 14.94
CA ASP A 357 -3.74 -18.24 16.09
C ASP A 357 -2.22 -18.00 15.87
N ASN A 358 -1.64 -18.62 14.85
CA ASN A 358 -0.24 -18.43 14.48
C ASN A 358 -0.03 -17.22 13.52
N GLY A 359 -1.10 -16.49 13.25
CA GLY A 359 -1.09 -15.33 12.38
C GLY A 359 -0.99 -15.67 10.90
N TYR A 360 -1.54 -16.81 10.48
CA TYR A 360 -1.69 -17.17 9.07
C TYR A 360 -3.14 -17.03 8.62
N LEU A 361 -3.29 -16.61 7.38
CA LEU A 361 -4.55 -16.65 6.63
C LEU A 361 -4.52 -17.87 5.69
N TRP A 362 -5.47 -18.76 5.85
CA TRP A 362 -5.63 -19.94 5.03
C TRP A 362 -6.77 -19.74 4.03
N LEU A 363 -6.56 -20.20 2.80
CA LEU A 363 -7.56 -20.23 1.75
C LEU A 363 -7.69 -21.64 1.23
N VAL A 364 -8.90 -22.16 1.23
CA VAL A 364 -9.23 -23.49 0.73
C VAL A 364 -10.19 -23.37 -0.43
N GLY A 365 -9.78 -23.79 -1.62
CA GLY A 365 -10.61 -23.84 -2.82
C GLY A 365 -11.66 -24.94 -2.69
N LYS A 366 -12.96 -24.57 -2.62
CA LYS A 366 -14.08 -25.52 -2.46
C LYS A 366 -14.22 -26.46 -3.65
N ASP A 367 -13.90 -25.97 -4.85
CA ASP A 367 -14.06 -26.72 -6.10
C ASP A 367 -12.79 -27.50 -6.47
N THR A 368 -11.61 -26.98 -6.11
CA THR A 368 -10.31 -27.51 -6.54
C THR A 368 -9.59 -28.31 -5.46
N GLY A 369 -9.96 -28.14 -4.19
CA GLY A 369 -9.23 -28.66 -3.05
C GLY A 369 -7.83 -28.06 -2.85
N GLU A 370 -7.52 -26.98 -3.57
CA GLU A 370 -6.26 -26.26 -3.37
C GLU A 370 -6.23 -25.57 -2.02
N VAL A 371 -5.07 -25.64 -1.35
CA VAL A 371 -4.85 -25.00 -0.05
C VAL A 371 -3.69 -24.05 -0.13
N TRP A 372 -3.90 -22.83 0.34
CA TRP A 372 -2.90 -21.78 0.41
C TRP A 372 -2.82 -21.22 1.82
N ARG A 373 -1.60 -21.00 2.28
CA ARG A 373 -1.34 -20.34 3.57
C ARG A 373 -0.60 -19.04 3.32
N GLY A 374 -1.12 -17.94 3.83
CA GLY A 374 -0.55 -16.61 3.66
C GLY A 374 -0.22 -15.93 4.96
N LYS A 375 0.83 -15.10 4.94
CA LYS A 375 1.19 -14.25 6.07
C LYS A 375 1.63 -12.88 5.55
N ILE A 376 1.25 -11.81 6.28
CA ILE A 376 1.83 -10.48 6.09
C ILE A 376 3.29 -10.53 6.56
N ILE A 377 4.21 -10.04 5.74
CA ILE A 377 5.59 -9.77 6.15
C ILE A 377 5.64 -8.30 6.58
N GLU A 378 6.08 -8.09 7.80
CA GLU A 378 6.41 -6.76 8.34
C GLU A 378 7.80 -6.31 7.92
#